data_f6384f8c39307a2790b3628ceb45cca2
#
_entry.id   f6384f8c39307a2790b3628ceb45cca2
#
_cell.length_a   1.000
_cell.length_b   1.000
_cell.length_c   1.000
_cell.angle_alpha   90.00
_cell.angle_beta   90.00
_cell.angle_gamma   90.00
#
_symmetry.space_group_name_H-M   'P 1'
#
loop_
_entity.id
_entity.type
_entity.pdbx_description
1 polymer ?
#
loop_
_entity_poly.entity_id
_entity_poly.type
_entity_poly.pdbx_seq_one_letter_code
_entity_poly.pdbx_strand_id
1 'polypeptide(L)'
;MTVLAVTRLELRRLAVRPLAWALAALTIAWLAWTFILGLGQFVAQQVKYAAVADAPGFTDLVAIPLLAELAKLAFLVVPLMTMTQLAGERRNGTLALLASTGLPPWRIVLGKYLAVLLWLALWLMATLAMPLVVGLESTADWGKLASATLGTALMLATLAAIGVACSAATSFPAIAAAMALIVTLALWTIDRGAQAAGVNGGFLEWLTMATHLQNLLRGLVTTADLAWFALAIAFALTLAIRRLGADRERQ
;
A
#
# COMPACT_ATOMS: atom_id res chain seq x y z
N MET A 1 -24.87 -13.25 4.06
CA MET A 1 -23.76 -13.01 3.10
C MET A 1 -22.42 -13.21 3.81
N THR A 2 -21.49 -13.91 3.19
CA THR A 2 -20.12 -14.10 3.70
C THR A 2 -19.24 -12.90 3.33
N VAL A 3 -18.12 -12.69 4.04
CA VAL A 3 -17.11 -11.66 3.69
C VAL A 3 -16.70 -11.78 2.22
N LEU A 4 -16.51 -13.02 1.73
CA LEU A 4 -16.14 -13.28 0.34
C LEU A 4 -17.18 -12.80 -0.68
N ALA A 5 -18.48 -12.84 -0.35
CA ALA A 5 -19.52 -12.32 -1.25
C ALA A 5 -19.42 -10.79 -1.39
N VAL A 6 -19.13 -10.08 -0.28
CA VAL A 6 -18.88 -8.63 -0.29
C VAL A 6 -17.61 -8.34 -1.09
N THR A 7 -16.52 -9.06 -0.83
CA THR A 7 -15.25 -8.91 -1.55
C THR A 7 -15.44 -9.07 -3.06
N ARG A 8 -16.15 -10.13 -3.50
CA ARG A 8 -16.41 -10.38 -4.92
C ARG A 8 -17.21 -9.26 -5.57
N LEU A 9 -18.23 -8.74 -4.88
CA LEU A 9 -19.03 -7.63 -5.36
C LEU A 9 -18.19 -6.37 -5.53
N GLU A 10 -17.40 -6.01 -4.50
CA GLU A 10 -16.53 -4.82 -4.52
C GLU A 10 -15.42 -4.94 -5.56
N LEU A 11 -14.81 -6.12 -5.70
CA LEU A 11 -13.80 -6.36 -6.72
C LEU A 11 -14.38 -6.16 -8.14
N ARG A 12 -15.62 -6.65 -8.41
CA ARG A 12 -16.31 -6.38 -9.67
C ARG A 12 -16.56 -4.88 -9.87
N ARG A 13 -16.97 -4.16 -8.81
CA ARG A 13 -17.15 -2.70 -8.87
C ARG A 13 -15.86 -1.98 -9.21
N LEU A 14 -14.73 -2.39 -8.62
CA LEU A 14 -13.42 -1.84 -8.94
C LEU A 14 -13.01 -2.14 -10.38
N ALA A 15 -13.22 -3.39 -10.84
CA ALA A 15 -12.89 -3.81 -12.20
C ALA A 15 -13.69 -3.10 -13.30
N VAL A 16 -14.90 -2.62 -13.00
CA VAL A 16 -15.72 -1.85 -13.96
C VAL A 16 -15.41 -0.34 -13.91
N ARG A 17 -14.74 0.14 -12.87
CA ARG A 17 -14.41 1.57 -12.76
C ARG A 17 -13.27 1.97 -13.68
N PRO A 18 -13.46 2.92 -14.61
CA PRO A 18 -12.40 3.34 -15.53
C PRO A 18 -11.23 4.01 -14.81
N LEU A 19 -11.49 4.70 -13.70
CA LEU A 19 -10.44 5.33 -12.88
C LEU A 19 -9.43 4.32 -12.36
N ALA A 20 -9.86 3.12 -11.94
CA ALA A 20 -8.97 2.09 -11.41
C ALA A 20 -7.99 1.60 -12.48
N TRP A 21 -8.49 1.40 -13.70
CA TRP A 21 -7.66 0.98 -14.84
C TRP A 21 -6.75 2.11 -15.33
N ALA A 22 -7.25 3.35 -15.38
CA ALA A 22 -6.45 4.50 -15.78
C ALA A 22 -5.26 4.72 -14.82
N LEU A 23 -5.51 4.65 -13.50
CA LEU A 23 -4.44 4.74 -12.50
C LEU A 23 -3.45 3.57 -12.61
N ALA A 24 -3.94 2.34 -12.79
CA ALA A 24 -3.08 1.17 -12.98
C ALA A 24 -2.23 1.30 -14.25
N ALA A 25 -2.83 1.66 -15.38
CA ALA A 25 -2.12 1.81 -16.64
C ALA A 25 -1.05 2.91 -16.57
N LEU A 26 -1.40 4.09 -16.04
CA LEU A 26 -0.47 5.21 -15.92
C LEU A 26 0.71 4.86 -15.01
N THR A 27 0.44 4.24 -13.87
CA THR A 27 1.48 3.89 -12.89
C THR A 27 2.35 2.73 -13.37
N ILE A 28 1.77 1.72 -14.03
CA ILE A 28 2.56 0.63 -14.62
C ILE A 28 3.42 1.16 -15.77
N ALA A 29 2.91 2.06 -16.63
CA ALA A 29 3.70 2.69 -17.68
C ALA A 29 4.89 3.48 -17.10
N TRP A 30 4.66 4.24 -16.03
CA TRP A 30 5.72 4.96 -15.32
C TRP A 30 6.75 4.01 -14.70
N LEU A 31 6.30 2.93 -14.04
CA LEU A 31 7.19 1.93 -13.44
C LEU A 31 7.98 1.16 -14.50
N ALA A 32 7.36 0.84 -15.64
CA ALA A 32 8.06 0.23 -16.76
C ALA A 32 9.15 1.17 -17.32
N TRP A 33 8.84 2.45 -17.46
CA TRP A 33 9.81 3.45 -17.89
C TRP A 33 11.00 3.55 -16.93
N THR A 34 10.74 3.68 -15.62
CA THR A 34 11.79 3.74 -14.60
C THR A 34 12.61 2.45 -14.54
N PHE A 35 11.97 1.29 -14.74
CA PHE A 35 12.63 -0.01 -14.82
C PHE A 35 13.60 -0.08 -16.00
N ILE A 36 13.17 0.33 -17.21
CA ILE A 36 14.01 0.34 -18.41
C ILE A 36 15.21 1.27 -18.23
N LEU A 37 15.01 2.46 -17.66
CA LEU A 37 16.10 3.39 -17.36
C LEU A 37 17.09 2.80 -16.34
N GLY A 38 16.59 2.19 -15.26
CA GLY A 38 17.42 1.52 -14.26
C GLY A 38 18.22 0.36 -14.84
N LEU A 39 17.58 -0.45 -15.69
CA LEU A 39 18.24 -1.56 -16.39
C LEU A 39 19.34 -1.06 -17.33
N GLY A 40 19.07 0.00 -18.11
CA GLY A 40 20.07 0.62 -18.98
C GLY A 40 21.29 1.15 -18.21
N GLN A 41 21.07 1.78 -17.07
CA GLN A 41 22.15 2.24 -16.19
C GLN A 41 22.95 1.07 -15.60
N PHE A 42 22.27 0.00 -15.18
CA PHE A 42 22.92 -1.21 -14.66
C PHE A 42 23.83 -1.84 -15.70
N VAL A 43 23.33 -2.05 -16.93
CA VAL A 43 24.12 -2.63 -18.04
C VAL A 43 25.32 -1.74 -18.39
N ALA A 44 25.14 -0.43 -18.47
CA ALA A 44 26.22 0.52 -18.77
C ALA A 44 27.34 0.53 -17.69
N GLN A 45 27.02 0.19 -16.46
CA GLN A 45 27.96 0.18 -15.34
C GLN A 45 28.49 -1.23 -15.01
N GLN A 46 27.97 -2.27 -15.64
CA GLN A 46 28.31 -3.67 -15.34
C GLN A 46 29.80 -3.96 -15.40
N VAL A 47 30.51 -3.38 -16.41
CA VAL A 47 31.97 -3.53 -16.54
C VAL A 47 32.73 -2.92 -15.38
N LYS A 48 32.25 -1.80 -14.83
CA LYS A 48 32.86 -1.15 -13.66
C LYS A 48 32.63 -1.96 -12.39
N TYR A 49 31.45 -2.53 -12.24
CA TYR A 49 31.09 -3.34 -11.06
C TYR A 49 31.75 -4.72 -11.09
N ALA A 50 32.04 -5.29 -12.26
CA ALA A 50 32.73 -6.58 -12.37
C ALA A 50 34.14 -6.58 -11.76
N ALA A 51 34.76 -5.41 -11.58
CA ALA A 51 36.11 -5.25 -11.01
C ALA A 51 36.08 -4.99 -9.48
N VAL A 52 34.90 -4.85 -8.86
CA VAL A 52 34.76 -4.50 -7.44
C VAL A 52 34.21 -5.72 -6.69
N ALA A 53 34.93 -6.17 -5.68
CA ALA A 53 34.39 -7.18 -4.75
C ALA A 53 33.19 -6.58 -3.99
N ASP A 54 32.12 -7.35 -3.81
CA ASP A 54 30.85 -6.94 -3.19
C ASP A 54 30.10 -5.79 -3.89
N ALA A 55 30.24 -5.67 -5.21
CA ALA A 55 29.50 -4.70 -5.98
C ALA A 55 27.98 -4.95 -5.88
N PRO A 56 27.16 -3.88 -5.79
CA PRO A 56 25.71 -4.01 -5.74
C PRO A 56 25.19 -4.69 -7.02
N GLY A 57 24.37 -5.73 -6.83
CA GLY A 57 23.83 -6.55 -7.92
C GLY A 57 22.58 -5.93 -8.58
N PHE A 58 22.00 -6.68 -9.53
CA PHE A 58 20.75 -6.32 -10.20
C PHE A 58 19.62 -6.01 -9.20
N THR A 59 19.50 -6.81 -8.15
CA THR A 59 18.46 -6.61 -7.12
C THR A 59 18.57 -5.25 -6.46
N ASP A 60 19.79 -4.80 -6.11
CA ASP A 60 20.03 -3.53 -5.41
C ASP A 60 19.86 -2.30 -6.31
N LEU A 61 20.30 -2.41 -7.56
CA LEU A 61 20.35 -1.26 -8.46
C LEU A 61 19.10 -1.10 -9.31
N VAL A 62 18.30 -2.18 -9.48
CA VAL A 62 17.12 -2.13 -10.36
C VAL A 62 15.85 -2.54 -9.64
N ALA A 63 15.81 -3.72 -9.00
CA ALA A 63 14.57 -4.25 -8.45
C ALA A 63 14.10 -3.49 -7.19
N ILE A 64 15.00 -3.19 -6.25
CA ILE A 64 14.65 -2.45 -5.03
C ILE A 64 14.26 -0.99 -5.33
N PRO A 65 14.98 -0.22 -6.16
CA PRO A 65 14.53 1.10 -6.57
C PRO A 65 13.17 1.10 -7.26
N LEU A 66 12.84 0.08 -8.07
CA LEU A 66 11.53 -0.06 -8.68
C LEU A 66 10.42 -0.23 -7.62
N LEU A 67 10.63 -1.10 -6.62
CA LEU A 67 9.69 -1.27 -5.50
C LEU A 67 9.57 -0.01 -4.64
N ALA A 68 10.66 0.71 -4.43
CA ALA A 68 10.65 2.00 -3.73
C ALA A 68 9.87 3.07 -4.53
N GLU A 69 9.95 3.04 -5.87
CA GLU A 69 9.16 3.93 -6.72
C GLU A 69 7.67 3.59 -6.69
N LEU A 70 7.32 2.29 -6.72
CA LEU A 70 5.94 1.84 -6.50
C LEU A 70 5.43 2.30 -5.13
N ALA A 71 6.24 2.20 -4.08
CA ALA A 71 5.89 2.67 -2.74
C ALA A 71 5.56 4.18 -2.72
N LYS A 72 6.32 5.01 -3.44
CA LYS A 72 6.03 6.45 -3.57
C LYS A 72 4.70 6.70 -4.30
N LEU A 73 4.46 6.01 -5.41
CA LEU A 73 3.21 6.12 -6.15
C LEU A 73 2.00 5.67 -5.33
N ALA A 74 2.17 4.70 -4.43
CA ALA A 74 1.13 4.18 -3.58
C ALA A 74 0.50 5.25 -2.67
N PHE A 75 1.27 6.26 -2.24
CA PHE A 75 0.72 7.37 -1.44
C PHE A 75 -0.37 8.16 -2.16
N LEU A 76 -0.33 8.22 -3.48
CA LEU A 76 -1.38 8.88 -4.27
C LEU A 76 -2.46 7.89 -4.71
N VAL A 77 -2.04 6.72 -5.22
CA VAL A 77 -2.95 5.72 -5.82
C VAL A 77 -3.88 5.13 -4.78
N VAL A 78 -3.37 4.73 -3.61
CA VAL A 78 -4.18 4.03 -2.61
C VAL A 78 -5.27 4.91 -2.01
N PRO A 79 -5.03 6.17 -1.59
CA PRO A 79 -6.10 7.07 -1.17
C PRO A 79 -7.18 7.30 -2.23
N LEU A 80 -6.80 7.45 -3.50
CA LEU A 80 -7.76 7.61 -4.60
C LEU A 80 -8.61 6.36 -4.84
N MET A 81 -8.05 5.16 -4.65
CA MET A 81 -8.77 3.89 -4.76
C MET A 81 -9.73 3.65 -3.59
N THR A 82 -9.34 4.07 -2.39
CA THR A 82 -10.08 3.81 -1.15
C THR A 82 -11.10 4.88 -0.80
N MET A 83 -10.97 6.10 -1.31
CA MET A 83 -11.81 7.25 -0.94
C MET A 83 -13.31 7.01 -1.08
N THR A 84 -13.73 6.22 -2.09
CA THR A 84 -15.15 5.96 -2.38
C THR A 84 -15.71 4.71 -1.69
N GLN A 85 -14.91 3.95 -0.96
CA GLN A 85 -15.29 2.64 -0.43
C GLN A 85 -16.47 2.72 0.55
N LEU A 86 -16.48 3.68 1.45
CA LEU A 86 -17.56 3.93 2.41
C LEU A 86 -18.14 5.35 2.27
N ALA A 87 -17.30 6.37 2.04
CA ALA A 87 -17.73 7.75 1.86
C ALA A 87 -18.66 7.90 0.65
N GLY A 88 -18.36 7.20 -0.46
CA GLY A 88 -19.21 7.19 -1.65
C GLY A 88 -20.59 6.58 -1.40
N GLU A 89 -20.65 5.48 -0.66
CA GLU A 89 -21.92 4.83 -0.30
C GLU A 89 -22.74 5.67 0.67
N ARG A 90 -22.07 6.33 1.62
CA ARG A 90 -22.73 7.26 2.54
C ARG A 90 -23.30 8.46 1.78
N ARG A 91 -22.53 9.05 0.87
CA ARG A 91 -22.98 10.18 0.04
C ARG A 91 -24.18 9.82 -0.85
N ASN A 92 -24.20 8.60 -1.41
CA ASN A 92 -25.26 8.14 -2.30
C ASN A 92 -26.47 7.53 -1.56
N GLY A 93 -26.47 7.51 -0.21
CA GLY A 93 -27.55 6.91 0.60
C GLY A 93 -27.59 5.37 0.55
N THR A 94 -26.69 4.72 -0.18
CA THR A 94 -26.69 3.25 -0.34
C THR A 94 -26.17 2.51 0.90
N LEU A 95 -25.51 3.23 1.84
CA LEU A 95 -25.05 2.67 3.10
C LEU A 95 -26.24 2.17 3.97
N ALA A 96 -27.38 2.87 3.95
CA ALA A 96 -28.58 2.45 4.65
C ALA A 96 -29.14 1.11 4.11
N LEU A 97 -29.10 0.90 2.79
CA LEU A 97 -29.48 -0.37 2.17
C LEU A 97 -28.53 -1.51 2.58
N LEU A 98 -27.22 -1.23 2.71
CA LEU A 98 -26.26 -2.20 3.24
C LEU A 98 -26.53 -2.48 4.73
N ALA A 99 -26.90 -1.48 5.50
CA ALA A 99 -27.26 -1.64 6.91
C ALA A 99 -28.51 -2.50 7.11
N SER A 100 -29.52 -2.37 6.23
CA SER A 100 -30.76 -3.16 6.29
C SER A 100 -30.56 -4.65 5.97
N THR A 101 -29.44 -5.05 5.38
CA THR A 101 -29.11 -6.47 5.12
C THR A 101 -28.78 -7.28 6.37
N GLY A 102 -28.72 -6.67 7.56
CA GLY A 102 -28.36 -7.33 8.82
C GLY A 102 -26.91 -7.78 8.93
N LEU A 103 -26.04 -7.40 7.98
CA LEU A 103 -24.61 -7.76 8.00
C LEU A 103 -23.89 -7.00 9.11
N PRO A 104 -23.09 -7.65 9.97
CA PRO A 104 -22.33 -6.95 10.97
C PRO A 104 -21.26 -6.04 10.32
N PRO A 105 -20.96 -4.86 10.90
CA PRO A 105 -20.06 -3.85 10.34
C PRO A 105 -18.69 -4.40 9.92
N TRP A 106 -18.13 -5.32 10.71
CA TRP A 106 -16.83 -5.92 10.45
C TRP A 106 -16.79 -6.72 9.13
N ARG A 107 -17.88 -7.39 8.74
CA ARG A 107 -17.93 -8.13 7.46
C ARG A 107 -17.92 -7.19 6.25
N ILE A 108 -18.57 -6.04 6.38
CA ILE A 108 -18.59 -5.02 5.34
C ILE A 108 -17.20 -4.41 5.17
N VAL A 109 -16.59 -3.96 6.27
CA VAL A 109 -15.27 -3.33 6.26
C VAL A 109 -14.21 -4.30 5.73
N LEU A 110 -14.16 -5.54 6.26
CA LEU A 110 -13.20 -6.54 5.80
C LEU A 110 -13.42 -6.92 4.33
N GLY A 111 -14.67 -7.06 3.88
CA GLY A 111 -14.95 -7.38 2.48
C GLY A 111 -14.46 -6.29 1.52
N LYS A 112 -14.66 -5.02 1.86
CA LYS A 112 -14.16 -3.88 1.09
C LYS A 112 -12.63 -3.76 1.13
N TYR A 113 -12.04 -3.94 2.29
CA TYR A 113 -10.60 -3.95 2.47
C TYR A 113 -9.93 -5.05 1.63
N LEU A 114 -10.43 -6.28 1.69
CA LEU A 114 -9.91 -7.40 0.91
C LEU A 114 -10.04 -7.17 -0.60
N ALA A 115 -11.12 -6.54 -1.06
CA ALA A 115 -11.26 -6.20 -2.48
C ALA A 115 -10.18 -5.22 -2.95
N VAL A 116 -9.89 -4.19 -2.14
CA VAL A 116 -8.79 -3.25 -2.42
C VAL A 116 -7.45 -3.97 -2.37
N LEU A 117 -7.20 -4.84 -1.38
CA LEU A 117 -5.96 -5.61 -1.28
C LEU A 117 -5.72 -6.49 -2.50
N LEU A 118 -6.75 -7.18 -2.99
CA LEU A 118 -6.64 -8.02 -4.20
C LEU A 118 -6.28 -7.19 -5.43
N TRP A 119 -6.84 -5.99 -5.56
CA TRP A 119 -6.49 -5.06 -6.63
C TRP A 119 -5.04 -4.58 -6.51
N LEU A 120 -4.60 -4.20 -5.31
CA LEU A 120 -3.23 -3.76 -5.06
C LEU A 120 -2.22 -4.92 -5.21
N ALA A 121 -2.61 -6.14 -4.84
CA ALA A 121 -1.80 -7.33 -5.08
C ALA A 121 -1.59 -7.58 -6.58
N LEU A 122 -2.64 -7.41 -7.41
CA LEU A 122 -2.50 -7.49 -8.86
C LEU A 122 -1.55 -6.41 -9.40
N TRP A 123 -1.64 -5.18 -8.89
CA TRP A 123 -0.73 -4.09 -9.26
C TRP A 123 0.72 -4.38 -8.86
N LEU A 124 0.94 -4.89 -7.65
CA LEU A 124 2.26 -5.31 -7.18
C LEU A 124 2.81 -6.47 -8.02
N MET A 125 2.01 -7.49 -8.31
CA MET A 125 2.41 -8.63 -9.14
C MET A 125 2.77 -8.21 -10.56
N ALA A 126 2.02 -7.29 -11.18
CA ALA A 126 2.33 -6.73 -12.49
C ALA A 126 3.68 -5.98 -12.49
N THR A 127 3.98 -5.25 -11.41
CA THR A 127 5.27 -4.56 -11.25
C THR A 127 6.41 -5.56 -11.04
N LEU A 128 6.21 -6.58 -10.22
CA LEU A 128 7.21 -7.61 -9.94
C LEU A 128 7.53 -8.49 -11.15
N ALA A 129 6.60 -8.64 -12.09
CA ALA A 129 6.84 -9.40 -13.32
C ALA A 129 8.06 -8.87 -14.09
N MET A 130 8.31 -7.54 -14.03
CA MET A 130 9.45 -6.92 -14.74
C MET A 130 10.81 -7.41 -14.20
N PRO A 131 11.14 -7.24 -12.91
CA PRO A 131 12.41 -7.70 -12.37
C PRO A 131 12.50 -9.22 -12.27
N LEU A 132 11.38 -9.96 -12.17
CA LEU A 132 11.40 -11.42 -12.16
C LEU A 132 11.88 -12.00 -13.48
N VAL A 133 11.39 -11.50 -14.63
CA VAL A 133 11.79 -11.97 -15.95
C VAL A 133 13.29 -11.76 -16.19
N VAL A 134 13.81 -10.59 -15.86
CA VAL A 134 15.25 -10.28 -16.02
C VAL A 134 16.11 -10.99 -14.96
N GLY A 135 15.58 -11.13 -13.75
CA GLY A 135 16.26 -11.80 -12.64
C GLY A 135 16.53 -13.29 -12.88
N LEU A 136 15.75 -13.96 -13.74
CA LEU A 136 15.98 -15.36 -14.11
C LEU A 136 17.29 -15.56 -14.88
N GLU A 137 17.73 -14.53 -15.63
CA GLU A 137 18.95 -14.56 -16.43
C GLU A 137 20.13 -13.87 -15.74
N SER A 138 19.91 -13.23 -14.59
CA SER A 138 20.92 -12.48 -13.83
C SER A 138 21.15 -13.09 -12.45
N THR A 139 22.27 -12.73 -11.80
CA THR A 139 22.55 -13.08 -10.41
C THR A 139 21.69 -12.24 -9.47
N ALA A 140 20.40 -12.59 -9.35
CA ALA A 140 19.48 -11.89 -8.48
C ALA A 140 19.54 -12.45 -7.05
N ASP A 141 19.53 -11.57 -6.04
CA ASP A 141 19.31 -11.96 -4.65
C ASP A 141 17.81 -12.13 -4.38
N TRP A 142 17.36 -13.38 -4.51
CA TRP A 142 15.96 -13.76 -4.31
C TRP A 142 15.47 -13.53 -2.88
N GLY A 143 16.35 -13.71 -1.88
CA GLY A 143 16.02 -13.48 -0.48
C GLY A 143 15.67 -12.02 -0.22
N LYS A 144 16.52 -11.13 -0.72
CA LYS A 144 16.32 -9.69 -0.61
C LYS A 144 15.11 -9.21 -1.41
N LEU A 145 14.90 -9.74 -2.61
CA LEU A 145 13.72 -9.44 -3.43
C LEU A 145 12.42 -9.89 -2.72
N ALA A 146 12.40 -11.09 -2.12
CA ALA A 146 11.25 -11.58 -1.38
C ALA A 146 10.94 -10.71 -0.15
N SER A 147 11.96 -10.31 0.61
CA SER A 147 11.81 -9.39 1.75
C SER A 147 11.28 -8.02 1.31
N ALA A 148 11.83 -7.44 0.24
CA ALA A 148 11.40 -6.16 -0.31
C ALA A 148 9.94 -6.22 -0.82
N THR A 149 9.57 -7.33 -1.45
CA THR A 149 8.19 -7.60 -1.89
C THR A 149 7.23 -7.68 -0.71
N LEU A 150 7.60 -8.41 0.35
CA LEU A 150 6.83 -8.51 1.57
C LEU A 150 6.62 -7.13 2.21
N GLY A 151 7.70 -6.34 2.32
CA GLY A 151 7.64 -4.98 2.87
C GLY A 151 6.70 -4.07 2.08
N THR A 152 6.80 -4.10 0.75
CA THR A 152 5.94 -3.33 -0.13
C THR A 152 4.48 -3.78 -0.02
N ALA A 153 4.21 -5.09 0.05
CA ALA A 153 2.87 -5.64 0.25
C ALA A 153 2.26 -5.20 1.58
N LEU A 154 3.03 -5.25 2.68
CA LEU A 154 2.59 -4.80 4.01
C LEU A 154 2.33 -3.29 4.04
N MET A 155 3.16 -2.50 3.38
CA MET A 155 2.93 -1.07 3.22
C MET A 155 1.63 -0.80 2.47
N LEU A 156 1.40 -1.43 1.31
CA LEU A 156 0.17 -1.29 0.54
C LEU A 156 -1.06 -1.68 1.36
N ALA A 157 -0.97 -2.76 2.14
CA ALA A 157 -2.02 -3.20 3.04
C ALA A 157 -2.33 -2.17 4.13
N THR A 158 -1.30 -1.54 4.69
CA THR A 158 -1.45 -0.48 5.70
C THR A 158 -2.08 0.77 5.12
N LEU A 159 -1.60 1.23 3.96
CA LEU A 159 -2.19 2.37 3.25
C LEU A 159 -3.66 2.13 2.92
N ALA A 160 -4.02 0.92 2.46
CA ALA A 160 -5.39 0.53 2.18
C ALA A 160 -6.27 0.54 3.44
N ALA A 161 -5.77 0.03 4.58
CA ALA A 161 -6.49 0.03 5.84
C ALA A 161 -6.77 1.46 6.35
N ILE A 162 -5.75 2.33 6.30
CA ILE A 162 -5.89 3.75 6.64
C ILE A 162 -6.89 4.44 5.70
N GLY A 163 -6.79 4.19 4.40
CA GLY A 163 -7.70 4.75 3.40
C GLY A 163 -9.17 4.35 3.63
N VAL A 164 -9.42 3.07 3.95
CA VAL A 164 -10.76 2.58 4.31
C VAL A 164 -11.25 3.23 5.61
N ALA A 165 -10.39 3.40 6.62
CA ALA A 165 -10.73 4.06 7.87
C ALA A 165 -11.10 5.54 7.66
N CYS A 166 -10.33 6.27 6.87
CA CYS A 166 -10.63 7.66 6.50
C CYS A 166 -11.93 7.74 5.69
N SER A 167 -12.17 6.79 4.78
CA SER A 167 -13.43 6.70 4.03
C SER A 167 -14.63 6.41 4.93
N ALA A 168 -14.46 5.68 6.03
CA ALA A 168 -15.51 5.46 7.03
C ALA A 168 -15.82 6.71 7.86
N ALA A 169 -14.88 7.65 7.99
CA ALA A 169 -15.02 8.80 8.87
C ALA A 169 -15.81 9.96 8.25
N THR A 170 -15.97 10.04 6.93
CA THR A 170 -16.62 11.16 6.22
C THR A 170 -17.62 10.69 5.16
N SER A 171 -18.49 11.59 4.73
CA SER A 171 -19.42 11.37 3.59
C SER A 171 -18.88 11.92 2.27
N PHE A 172 -17.75 12.63 2.28
CA PHE A 172 -17.16 13.25 1.10
C PHE A 172 -15.90 12.50 0.66
N PRO A 173 -15.91 11.81 -0.50
CA PRO A 173 -14.75 11.06 -0.98
C PRO A 173 -13.45 11.87 -1.07
N ALA A 174 -13.53 13.12 -1.53
CA ALA A 174 -12.35 13.99 -1.62
C ALA A 174 -11.71 14.27 -0.24
N ILE A 175 -12.55 14.50 0.77
CA ILE A 175 -12.06 14.68 2.15
C ILE A 175 -11.44 13.38 2.68
N ALA A 176 -12.05 12.23 2.37
CA ALA A 176 -11.49 10.92 2.73
C ALA A 176 -10.09 10.70 2.14
N ALA A 177 -9.90 11.04 0.84
CA ALA A 177 -8.60 10.94 0.18
C ALA A 177 -7.57 11.89 0.80
N ALA A 178 -7.94 13.14 1.07
CA ALA A 178 -7.05 14.12 1.70
C ALA A 178 -6.64 13.68 3.11
N MET A 179 -7.59 13.21 3.94
CA MET A 179 -7.30 12.67 5.27
C MET A 179 -6.36 11.47 5.20
N ALA A 180 -6.62 10.52 4.28
CA ALA A 180 -5.77 9.36 4.11
C ALA A 180 -4.35 9.77 3.71
N LEU A 181 -4.20 10.71 2.77
CA LEU A 181 -2.91 11.23 2.34
C LEU A 181 -2.16 11.90 3.49
N ILE A 182 -2.83 12.77 4.26
CA ILE A 182 -2.22 13.46 5.40
C ILE A 182 -1.75 12.47 6.46
N VAL A 183 -2.59 11.50 6.84
CA VAL A 183 -2.25 10.49 7.86
C VAL A 183 -1.07 9.63 7.40
N THR A 184 -1.09 9.17 6.14
CA THR A 184 -0.03 8.31 5.62
C THR A 184 1.29 9.05 5.44
N LEU A 185 1.27 10.32 4.98
CA LEU A 185 2.47 11.16 4.90
C LEU A 185 3.01 11.52 6.29
N ALA A 186 2.14 11.78 7.26
CA ALA A 186 2.56 12.01 8.64
C ALA A 186 3.30 10.79 9.19
N LEU A 187 2.75 9.56 9.03
CA LEU A 187 3.42 8.32 9.43
C LEU A 187 4.72 8.05 8.67
N TRP A 188 4.86 8.58 7.47
CA TRP A 188 6.08 8.45 6.68
C TRP A 188 7.20 9.39 7.11
N THR A 189 6.87 10.60 7.59
CA THR A 189 7.84 11.69 7.81
C THR A 189 8.02 12.09 9.27
N ILE A 190 7.32 11.43 10.20
CA ILE A 190 7.27 11.84 11.62
C ILE A 190 8.64 11.90 12.30
N ASP A 191 9.54 10.96 11.97
CA ASP A 191 10.90 10.93 12.49
C ASP A 191 11.74 12.13 12.02
N ARG A 192 11.62 12.49 10.72
CA ARG A 192 12.33 13.64 10.14
C ARG A 192 11.85 14.96 10.78
N GLY A 193 10.55 15.06 11.02
CA GLY A 193 9.98 16.20 11.73
C GLY A 193 10.47 16.28 13.18
N ALA A 194 10.55 15.16 13.87
CA ALA A 194 11.05 15.07 15.24
C ALA A 194 12.54 15.44 15.34
N GLN A 195 13.36 14.90 14.43
CA GLN A 195 14.79 15.23 14.35
C GLN A 195 15.01 16.72 14.06
N ALA A 196 14.24 17.30 13.13
CA ALA A 196 14.30 18.73 12.82
C ALA A 196 13.90 19.61 14.02
N ALA A 197 13.00 19.12 14.88
CA ALA A 197 12.58 19.78 16.12
C ALA A 197 13.51 19.51 17.31
N GLY A 198 14.61 18.75 17.13
CA GLY A 198 15.53 18.38 18.20
C GLY A 198 14.96 17.37 19.20
N VAL A 199 13.84 16.72 18.88
CA VAL A 199 13.21 15.70 19.70
C VAL A 199 13.75 14.33 19.29
N ASN A 200 14.79 13.89 19.98
CA ASN A 200 15.35 12.54 19.82
C ASN A 200 14.60 11.57 20.72
N GLY A 201 13.55 10.92 20.20
CA GLY A 201 12.77 9.95 20.96
C GLY A 201 12.60 8.65 20.16
N GLY A 202 13.12 7.55 20.66
CA GLY A 202 13.02 6.23 20.02
C GLY A 202 11.58 5.79 19.71
N PHE A 203 10.58 6.36 20.41
CA PHE A 203 9.16 6.11 20.12
C PHE A 203 8.70 6.72 18.78
N LEU A 204 9.15 7.93 18.44
CA LEU A 204 8.79 8.58 17.17
C LEU A 204 9.48 7.89 15.98
N GLU A 205 10.71 7.46 16.17
CA GLU A 205 11.44 6.64 15.19
C GLU A 205 10.74 5.28 14.98
N TRP A 206 10.30 4.63 16.07
CA TRP A 206 9.52 3.39 15.99
C TRP A 206 8.16 3.59 15.33
N LEU A 207 7.52 4.75 15.48
CA LEU A 207 6.22 5.05 14.86
C LEU A 207 6.33 5.26 13.34
N THR A 208 7.53 5.51 12.81
CA THR A 208 7.74 5.85 11.41
C THR A 208 7.64 4.64 10.51
N MET A 209 6.69 4.66 9.57
CA MET A 209 6.50 3.59 8.58
C MET A 209 7.71 3.45 7.66
N ALA A 210 8.41 4.54 7.34
CA ALA A 210 9.55 4.54 6.44
C ALA A 210 10.71 3.66 6.95
N THR A 211 11.01 3.69 8.25
CA THR A 211 12.08 2.90 8.88
C THR A 211 11.81 1.40 8.71
N HIS A 212 10.60 0.95 9.03
CA HIS A 212 10.19 -0.45 8.91
C HIS A 212 10.22 -0.94 7.46
N LEU A 213 9.75 -0.10 6.51
CA LEU A 213 9.84 -0.45 5.09
C LEU A 213 11.30 -0.54 4.61
N GLN A 214 12.16 0.41 5.01
CA GLN A 214 13.57 0.40 4.62
C GLN A 214 14.31 -0.84 5.11
N ASN A 215 14.02 -1.33 6.32
CA ASN A 215 14.58 -2.59 6.82
C ASN A 215 14.24 -3.76 5.89
N LEU A 216 12.95 -3.89 5.53
CA LEU A 216 12.47 -4.94 4.63
C LEU A 216 13.05 -4.80 3.21
N LEU A 217 13.21 -3.57 2.68
CA LEU A 217 13.86 -3.33 1.40
C LEU A 217 15.37 -3.69 1.41
N ARG A 218 16.02 -3.61 2.56
CA ARG A 218 17.42 -4.03 2.74
C ARG A 218 17.59 -5.55 2.92
N GLY A 219 16.49 -6.30 2.98
CA GLY A 219 16.52 -7.74 3.23
C GLY A 219 16.45 -8.13 4.71
N LEU A 220 16.28 -7.15 5.60
CA LEU A 220 16.20 -7.38 7.05
C LEU A 220 14.73 -7.58 7.45
N VAL A 221 14.34 -8.82 7.71
CA VAL A 221 12.99 -9.15 8.19
C VAL A 221 13.04 -9.31 9.70
N THR A 222 12.52 -8.33 10.44
CA THR A 222 12.40 -8.41 11.89
C THR A 222 10.95 -8.63 12.31
N THR A 223 10.74 -9.33 13.43
CA THR A 223 9.41 -9.50 14.01
C THR A 223 8.78 -8.17 14.44
N ALA A 224 9.62 -7.20 14.81
CA ALA A 224 9.19 -5.84 15.17
C ALA A 224 8.56 -5.12 13.96
N ASP A 225 9.18 -5.22 12.78
CA ASP A 225 8.65 -4.61 11.55
C ASP A 225 7.30 -5.23 11.17
N LEU A 226 7.20 -6.56 11.20
CA LEU A 226 5.96 -7.27 10.90
C LEU A 226 4.85 -6.92 11.90
N ALA A 227 5.18 -6.87 13.20
CA ALA A 227 4.24 -6.50 14.25
C ALA A 227 3.72 -5.06 14.09
N TRP A 228 4.61 -4.13 13.71
CA TRP A 228 4.21 -2.75 13.45
C TRP A 228 3.14 -2.66 12.35
N PHE A 229 3.39 -3.28 11.19
CA PHE A 229 2.42 -3.29 10.10
C PHE A 229 1.11 -3.96 10.50
N ALA A 230 1.17 -5.10 11.20
CA ALA A 230 -0.02 -5.81 11.68
C ALA A 230 -0.84 -4.95 12.66
N LEU A 231 -0.20 -4.27 13.60
CA LEU A 231 -0.84 -3.36 14.56
C LEU A 231 -1.46 -2.15 13.86
N ALA A 232 -0.77 -1.53 12.91
CA ALA A 232 -1.27 -0.40 12.15
C ALA A 232 -2.52 -0.77 11.34
N ILE A 233 -2.49 -1.93 10.66
CA ILE A 233 -3.65 -2.47 9.92
C ILE A 233 -4.81 -2.75 10.87
N ALA A 234 -4.57 -3.48 11.97
CA ALA A 234 -5.60 -3.82 12.94
C ALA A 234 -6.23 -2.56 13.57
N PHE A 235 -5.43 -1.57 13.92
CA PHE A 235 -5.90 -0.29 14.47
C PHE A 235 -6.79 0.45 13.47
N ALA A 236 -6.34 0.61 12.23
CA ALA A 236 -7.11 1.30 11.20
C ALA A 236 -8.44 0.59 10.89
N LEU A 237 -8.44 -0.73 10.76
CA LEU A 237 -9.66 -1.50 10.50
C LEU A 237 -10.63 -1.47 11.68
N THR A 238 -10.13 -1.56 12.93
CA THR A 238 -11.01 -1.43 14.11
C THR A 238 -11.65 -0.06 14.20
N LEU A 239 -10.93 1.00 13.85
CA LEU A 239 -11.48 2.35 13.77
C LEU A 239 -12.60 2.44 12.71
N ALA A 240 -12.39 1.85 11.53
CA ALA A 240 -13.41 1.79 10.47
C ALA A 240 -14.66 1.04 10.92
N ILE A 241 -14.49 -0.11 11.58
CA ILE A 241 -15.59 -0.95 12.09
C ILE A 241 -16.41 -0.20 13.15
N ARG A 242 -15.74 0.45 14.11
CA ARG A 242 -16.41 1.24 15.17
C ARG A 242 -17.19 2.42 14.59
N ARG A 243 -16.62 3.13 13.62
CA ARG A 243 -17.31 4.24 12.93
C ARG A 243 -18.55 3.77 12.20
N LEU A 244 -18.47 2.66 11.48
CA LEU A 244 -19.61 2.09 10.77
C LEU A 244 -20.68 1.55 11.73
N GLY A 245 -20.28 1.01 12.88
CA GLY A 245 -21.19 0.58 13.96
C GLY A 245 -21.99 1.74 14.56
N ALA A 246 -21.29 2.83 14.92
CA ALA A 246 -21.90 4.02 15.48
C ALA A 246 -22.92 4.71 14.55
N ASP A 247 -22.73 4.61 13.23
CA ASP A 247 -23.70 5.12 12.25
C ASP A 247 -25.02 4.35 12.26
N ARG A 248 -24.97 3.04 12.57
CA ARG A 248 -26.19 2.19 12.69
C ARG A 248 -27.02 2.48 13.93
N GLU A 249 -26.36 2.82 15.03
CA GLU A 249 -27.05 3.14 16.30
C GLU A 249 -27.78 4.48 16.22
N ARG A 250 -27.46 5.32 15.23
CA ARG A 250 -28.06 6.64 15.03
C ARG A 250 -29.21 6.65 13.99
N GLN A 251 -29.41 5.54 13.28
CA GLN A 251 -30.50 5.34 12.32
C GLN A 251 -31.67 4.56 12.94
#